data_58c156b31c0f48fc173a8ae3a847b2d1
#
_entry.id   58c156b31c0f48fc173a8ae3a847b2d1
#
_cell.length_a   1.000
_cell.length_b   1.000
_cell.length_c   1.000
_cell.angle_alpha   90.00
_cell.angle_beta   90.00
_cell.angle_gamma   90.00
#
_symmetry.space_group_name_H-M   'P 1'
#
loop_
_entity.id
_entity.type
_entity.pdbx_description
1 polymer ?
#
loop_
_entity_poly.entity_id
_entity_poly.type
_entity_poly.pdbx_seq_one_letter_code
_entity_poly.pdbx_strand_id
1 'polypeptide(L)'
;MQTFIGEQFKGASAAHQLFLLGSMKACRVEKFPQAWTNQLQNQLASGIDAQVKSQVMQLIRLRGITTLNNGLQQVADDTQNSTELRVEAITTILKSQPKFTNHNFEYLYQQLQVGKEAAVHQQIASTLAEGELSEQQLLHLATDFLPKADAFILPRLVPVFGGVHSVEIGKALTAALIQSPSLNGFTPEYLQKVFEQYPAGIK
;
A
#
# COMPACT_ATOMS: atom_id res chain seq x y z
N MET A 1 -31.85 14.44 -0.70
CA MET A 1 -31.39 13.02 -0.81
C MET A 1 -29.96 12.81 -0.29
N GLN A 2 -28.98 13.66 -0.63
CA GLN A 2 -27.56 13.47 -0.22
C GLN A 2 -27.32 13.60 1.29
N THR A 3 -27.98 14.54 1.99
CA THR A 3 -27.96 14.69 3.45
C THR A 3 -28.63 13.51 4.16
N PHE A 4 -29.70 12.99 3.57
CA PHE A 4 -30.43 11.86 4.14
C PHE A 4 -29.56 10.60 4.30
N ILE A 5 -28.78 10.23 3.27
CA ILE A 5 -27.87 9.06 3.38
C ILE A 5 -26.85 9.26 4.52
N GLY A 6 -26.31 10.49 4.69
CA GLY A 6 -25.37 10.78 5.77
C GLY A 6 -25.96 10.58 7.16
N GLU A 7 -27.23 10.97 7.37
CA GLU A 7 -27.91 10.83 8.66
C GLU A 7 -28.19 9.37 9.03
N GLN A 8 -28.38 8.48 8.02
CA GLN A 8 -28.65 7.06 8.24
C GLN A 8 -27.47 6.27 8.81
N PHE A 9 -26.25 6.80 8.76
CA PHE A 9 -25.09 6.15 9.40
C PHE A 9 -25.13 6.24 10.93
N LYS A 10 -25.81 7.23 11.49
CA LYS A 10 -25.85 7.45 12.92
C LYS A 10 -26.61 6.33 13.64
N GLY A 11 -25.91 5.57 14.46
CA GLY A 11 -26.49 4.42 15.18
C GLY A 11 -26.80 3.19 14.31
N ALA A 12 -26.40 3.19 13.04
CA ALA A 12 -26.61 2.06 12.15
C ALA A 12 -25.71 0.87 12.52
N SER A 13 -26.25 -0.35 12.39
CA SER A 13 -25.44 -1.57 12.49
C SER A 13 -24.39 -1.65 11.36
N ALA A 14 -23.31 -2.43 11.57
CA ALA A 14 -22.28 -2.62 10.52
C ALA A 14 -22.90 -3.09 9.19
N ALA A 15 -23.85 -4.01 9.20
CA ALA A 15 -24.54 -4.47 8.00
C ALA A 15 -25.27 -3.33 7.27
N HIS A 16 -25.93 -2.44 8.01
CA HIS A 16 -26.60 -1.28 7.42
C HIS A 16 -25.58 -0.26 6.88
N GLN A 17 -24.49 -0.03 7.58
CA GLN A 17 -23.40 0.84 7.11
C GLN A 17 -22.78 0.32 5.80
N LEU A 18 -22.56 -1.00 5.69
CA LEU A 18 -22.08 -1.63 4.45
C LEU A 18 -23.07 -1.45 3.30
N PHE A 19 -24.37 -1.59 3.55
CA PHE A 19 -25.41 -1.32 2.55
C PHE A 19 -25.39 0.14 2.07
N LEU A 20 -25.26 1.09 2.99
CA LEU A 20 -25.17 2.52 2.65
C LEU A 20 -23.92 2.84 1.83
N LEU A 21 -22.76 2.28 2.18
CA LEU A 21 -21.51 2.42 1.42
C LEU A 21 -21.66 1.82 0.01
N GLY A 22 -22.30 0.65 -0.12
CA GLY A 22 -22.64 0.04 -1.40
C GLY A 22 -23.51 0.96 -2.26
N SER A 23 -24.51 1.62 -1.64
CA SER A 23 -25.37 2.59 -2.30
C SER A 23 -24.59 3.83 -2.78
N MET A 24 -23.68 4.38 -1.96
CA MET A 24 -22.80 5.47 -2.34
C MET A 24 -21.87 5.09 -3.51
N LYS A 25 -21.39 3.82 -3.52
CA LYS A 25 -20.56 3.28 -4.59
C LYS A 25 -21.32 3.18 -5.92
N ALA A 26 -22.59 2.79 -5.88
CA ALA A 26 -23.45 2.63 -7.06
C ALA A 26 -23.97 3.96 -7.62
N CYS A 27 -24.05 5.02 -6.80
CA CYS A 27 -24.56 6.31 -7.24
C CYS A 27 -23.68 6.94 -8.32
N ARG A 28 -24.29 7.34 -9.42
CA ARG A 28 -23.65 8.14 -10.47
C ARG A 28 -23.76 9.62 -10.11
N VAL A 29 -22.78 10.16 -9.41
CA VAL A 29 -22.68 11.59 -9.07
C VAL A 29 -21.47 12.20 -9.77
N GLU A 30 -21.63 13.36 -10.38
CA GLU A 30 -20.51 14.08 -11.03
C GLU A 30 -19.47 14.53 -10.00
N LYS A 31 -19.94 15.00 -8.86
CA LYS A 31 -19.10 15.43 -7.74
C LYS A 31 -19.52 14.71 -6.46
N PHE A 32 -18.56 14.11 -5.78
CA PHE A 32 -18.83 13.41 -4.53
C PHE A 32 -19.24 14.42 -3.44
N PRO A 33 -20.41 14.22 -2.79
CA PRO A 33 -20.94 15.21 -1.85
C PRO A 33 -20.09 15.36 -0.59
N GLN A 34 -19.88 16.59 -0.11
CA GLN A 34 -19.13 16.84 1.11
C GLN A 34 -19.72 16.14 2.34
N ALA A 35 -21.05 16.08 2.44
CA ALA A 35 -21.73 15.36 3.51
C ALA A 35 -21.35 13.86 3.54
N TRP A 36 -21.15 13.24 2.39
CA TRP A 36 -20.70 11.86 2.29
C TRP A 36 -19.22 11.72 2.66
N THR A 37 -18.38 12.65 2.22
CA THR A 37 -16.95 12.67 2.64
C THR A 37 -16.81 12.76 4.15
N ASN A 38 -17.62 13.61 4.80
CA ASN A 38 -17.62 13.72 6.26
C ASN A 38 -18.05 12.40 6.94
N GLN A 39 -19.02 11.68 6.36
CA GLN A 39 -19.41 10.37 6.89
C GLN A 39 -18.31 9.33 6.68
N LEU A 40 -17.64 9.30 5.53
CA LEU A 40 -16.51 8.41 5.32
C LEU A 40 -15.40 8.66 6.36
N GLN A 41 -15.13 9.96 6.68
CA GLN A 41 -14.17 10.30 7.74
C GLN A 41 -14.59 9.71 9.09
N ASN A 42 -15.87 9.79 9.46
CA ASN A 42 -16.37 9.23 10.71
C ASN A 42 -16.25 7.68 10.75
N GLN A 43 -16.41 7.02 9.60
CA GLN A 43 -16.27 5.56 9.50
C GLN A 43 -14.83 5.07 9.50
N LEU A 44 -13.83 5.95 9.43
CA LEU A 44 -12.42 5.60 9.65
C LEU A 44 -12.00 5.65 11.13
N ALA A 45 -12.86 6.13 12.02
CA ALA A 45 -12.55 6.28 13.44
C ALA A 45 -12.27 4.93 14.14
N SER A 46 -11.59 5.00 15.29
CA SER A 46 -11.36 3.83 16.15
C SER A 46 -12.70 3.23 16.63
N GLY A 47 -12.73 1.90 16.80
CA GLY A 47 -13.93 1.17 17.22
C GLY A 47 -14.96 0.90 16.11
N ILE A 48 -14.75 1.41 14.90
CA ILE A 48 -15.59 1.04 13.73
C ILE A 48 -15.16 -0.33 13.23
N ASP A 49 -16.14 -1.11 12.80
CA ASP A 49 -15.96 -2.46 12.22
C ASP A 49 -14.92 -2.47 11.08
N ALA A 50 -14.04 -3.48 11.07
CA ALA A 50 -12.94 -3.57 10.10
C ALA A 50 -13.45 -3.68 8.65
N GLN A 51 -14.55 -4.39 8.42
CA GLN A 51 -15.13 -4.56 7.09
C GLN A 51 -15.74 -3.24 6.59
N VAL A 52 -16.33 -2.44 7.50
CA VAL A 52 -16.82 -1.09 7.18
C VAL A 52 -15.65 -0.20 6.78
N LYS A 53 -14.55 -0.17 7.56
CA LYS A 53 -13.34 0.57 7.23
C LYS A 53 -12.79 0.20 5.85
N SER A 54 -12.69 -1.10 5.55
CA SER A 54 -12.21 -1.59 4.25
C SER A 54 -13.10 -1.10 3.10
N GLN A 55 -14.44 -1.19 3.24
CA GLN A 55 -15.37 -0.67 2.23
C GLN A 55 -15.25 0.86 2.04
N VAL A 56 -15.01 1.60 3.11
CA VAL A 56 -14.73 3.05 3.04
C VAL A 56 -13.46 3.30 2.22
N MET A 57 -12.36 2.58 2.50
CA MET A 57 -11.10 2.71 1.77
C MET A 57 -11.26 2.35 0.29
N GLN A 58 -12.03 1.32 -0.04
CA GLN A 58 -12.36 0.99 -1.44
C GLN A 58 -13.11 2.14 -2.12
N LEU A 59 -14.09 2.77 -1.44
CA LEU A 59 -14.84 3.88 -1.97
C LEU A 59 -13.96 5.13 -2.17
N ILE A 60 -13.06 5.41 -1.22
CA ILE A 60 -12.06 6.48 -1.32
C ILE A 60 -11.21 6.30 -2.59
N ARG A 61 -10.66 5.10 -2.81
CA ARG A 61 -9.87 4.78 -4.01
C ARG A 61 -10.69 4.93 -5.29
N LEU A 62 -11.90 4.36 -5.31
CA LEU A 62 -12.77 4.40 -6.47
C LEU A 62 -13.14 5.83 -6.89
N ARG A 63 -13.33 6.71 -5.92
CA ARG A 63 -13.76 8.11 -6.13
C ARG A 63 -12.61 9.12 -6.18
N GLY A 64 -11.37 8.68 -5.97
CA GLY A 64 -10.20 9.56 -5.94
C GLY A 64 -10.27 10.62 -4.83
N ILE A 65 -10.80 10.26 -3.64
CA ILE A 65 -10.94 11.22 -2.53
C ILE A 65 -9.58 11.37 -1.84
N THR A 66 -9.00 12.56 -1.93
CA THR A 66 -7.65 12.84 -1.39
C THR A 66 -7.67 13.56 -0.04
N THR A 67 -8.83 14.03 0.40
CA THR A 67 -8.98 14.84 1.62
C THR A 67 -9.03 14.02 2.91
N LEU A 68 -9.04 12.69 2.83
CA LEU A 68 -9.20 11.78 3.97
C LEU A 68 -7.87 11.13 4.42
N ASN A 69 -6.73 11.58 3.92
CA ASN A 69 -5.43 10.98 4.25
C ASN A 69 -5.11 10.98 5.74
N ASN A 70 -5.50 12.01 6.50
CA ASN A 70 -5.32 12.02 7.96
C ASN A 70 -6.13 10.92 8.66
N GLY A 71 -7.36 10.68 8.24
CA GLY A 71 -8.18 9.58 8.77
C GLY A 71 -7.62 8.20 8.38
N LEU A 72 -7.11 8.07 7.15
CA LEU A 72 -6.43 6.85 6.70
C LEU A 72 -5.14 6.60 7.50
N GLN A 73 -4.36 7.65 7.80
CA GLN A 73 -3.16 7.52 8.64
C GLN A 73 -3.53 7.08 10.07
N GLN A 74 -4.62 7.59 10.65
CA GLN A 74 -5.12 7.10 11.93
C GLN A 74 -5.46 5.61 11.90
N VAL A 75 -6.07 5.11 10.81
CA VAL A 75 -6.32 3.66 10.62
C VAL A 75 -5.01 2.88 10.54
N ALA A 76 -4.01 3.40 9.83
CA ALA A 76 -2.69 2.77 9.68
C ALA A 76 -1.93 2.71 11.01
N ASP A 77 -2.09 3.72 11.87
CA ASP A 77 -1.37 3.84 13.15
C ASP A 77 -2.07 3.10 14.31
N ASP A 78 -3.37 2.88 14.19
CA ASP A 78 -4.16 2.23 15.25
C ASP A 78 -3.77 0.74 15.37
N THR A 79 -3.09 0.39 16.46
CA THR A 79 -2.63 -0.96 16.77
C THR A 79 -3.74 -1.95 17.08
N GLN A 80 -4.98 -1.50 17.25
CA GLN A 80 -6.15 -2.36 17.40
C GLN A 80 -6.65 -2.89 16.04
N ASN A 81 -6.23 -2.25 14.94
CA ASN A 81 -6.52 -2.76 13.59
C ASN A 81 -5.56 -3.90 13.23
N SER A 82 -6.07 -4.85 12.44
CA SER A 82 -5.22 -5.92 11.89
C SER A 82 -4.15 -5.37 10.94
N THR A 83 -3.08 -6.13 10.75
CA THR A 83 -2.00 -5.75 9.82
C THR A 83 -2.53 -5.50 8.41
N GLU A 84 -3.47 -6.33 7.93
CA GLU A 84 -4.07 -6.19 6.60
C GLU A 84 -4.80 -4.85 6.46
N LEU A 85 -5.58 -4.46 7.47
CA LEU A 85 -6.34 -3.21 7.43
C LEU A 85 -5.42 -2.00 7.47
N ARG A 86 -4.36 -2.05 8.27
CA ARG A 86 -3.33 -1.01 8.35
C ARG A 86 -2.57 -0.87 7.02
N VAL A 87 -2.19 -1.99 6.40
CA VAL A 87 -1.56 -2.01 5.06
C VAL A 87 -2.53 -1.46 4.01
N GLU A 88 -3.81 -1.83 4.05
CA GLU A 88 -4.83 -1.29 3.14
C GLU A 88 -4.97 0.23 3.25
N ALA A 89 -4.88 0.77 4.47
CA ALA A 89 -4.92 2.21 4.70
C ALA A 89 -3.70 2.91 4.05
N ILE A 90 -2.48 2.38 4.25
CA ILE A 90 -1.26 2.90 3.61
C ILE A 90 -1.39 2.84 2.08
N THR A 91 -1.83 1.71 1.53
CA THR A 91 -2.06 1.55 0.08
C THR A 91 -3.05 2.61 -0.44
N THR A 92 -4.07 2.93 0.36
CA THR A 92 -5.06 3.94 -0.02
C THR A 92 -4.47 5.36 -0.02
N ILE A 93 -3.60 5.68 0.94
CA ILE A 93 -2.86 6.95 0.99
C ILE A 93 -1.98 7.12 -0.25
N LEU A 94 -1.28 6.07 -0.68
CA LEU A 94 -0.37 6.11 -1.82
C LEU A 94 -1.06 6.50 -3.14
N LYS A 95 -2.36 6.29 -3.29
CA LYS A 95 -3.11 6.73 -4.49
C LYS A 95 -3.15 8.25 -4.66
N SER A 96 -2.99 9.01 -3.58
CA SER A 96 -2.96 10.47 -3.60
C SER A 96 -1.60 11.06 -3.22
N GLN A 97 -0.80 10.30 -2.48
CA GLN A 97 0.55 10.67 -2.03
C GLN A 97 1.49 9.49 -2.32
N PRO A 98 2.01 9.36 -3.54
CA PRO A 98 2.75 8.18 -3.97
C PRO A 98 4.08 7.97 -3.22
N LYS A 99 4.66 9.03 -2.65
CA LYS A 99 5.91 8.93 -1.88
C LYS A 99 5.66 8.41 -0.47
N PHE A 100 6.42 7.38 -0.10
CA PHE A 100 6.40 6.87 1.26
C PHE A 100 6.94 7.89 2.26
N THR A 101 6.23 8.06 3.38
CA THR A 101 6.84 8.58 4.60
C THR A 101 7.77 7.52 5.20
N ASN A 102 8.81 7.93 5.92
CA ASN A 102 9.65 6.98 6.63
C ASN A 102 8.84 6.12 7.62
N HIS A 103 7.86 6.72 8.28
CA HIS A 103 6.98 6.01 9.22
C HIS A 103 6.22 4.84 8.57
N ASN A 104 5.56 5.09 7.44
CA ASN A 104 4.79 4.06 6.73
C ASN A 104 5.72 2.99 6.12
N PHE A 105 6.87 3.40 5.58
CA PHE A 105 7.87 2.48 5.05
C PHE A 105 8.39 1.54 6.16
N GLU A 106 8.84 2.09 7.28
CA GLU A 106 9.39 1.30 8.40
C GLU A 106 8.35 0.31 8.95
N TYR A 107 7.09 0.73 9.06
CA TYR A 107 6.03 -0.18 9.47
C TYR A 107 5.91 -1.37 8.51
N LEU A 108 5.79 -1.12 7.20
CA LEU A 108 5.69 -2.18 6.19
C LEU A 108 6.93 -3.08 6.19
N TYR A 109 8.10 -2.48 6.27
CA TYR A 109 9.38 -3.19 6.31
C TYR A 109 9.47 -4.13 7.51
N GLN A 110 9.11 -3.67 8.70
CA GLN A 110 9.07 -4.51 9.90
C GLN A 110 8.09 -5.67 9.76
N GLN A 111 6.91 -5.43 9.18
CA GLN A 111 5.93 -6.51 8.96
C GLN A 111 6.42 -7.55 7.96
N LEU A 112 7.22 -7.18 6.95
CA LEU A 112 7.89 -8.14 6.06
C LEU A 112 8.88 -9.05 6.81
N GLN A 113 9.53 -8.56 7.86
CA GLN A 113 10.53 -9.34 8.61
C GLN A 113 9.91 -10.28 9.63
N VAL A 114 8.85 -9.87 10.32
CA VAL A 114 8.27 -10.60 11.46
C VAL A 114 6.98 -11.34 11.13
N GLY A 115 6.30 -10.98 10.06
CA GLY A 115 5.02 -11.57 9.66
C GLY A 115 5.18 -13.05 9.26
N LYS A 116 4.14 -13.83 9.51
CA LYS A 116 4.10 -15.27 9.16
C LYS A 116 3.07 -15.59 8.09
N GLU A 117 2.18 -14.66 7.78
CA GLU A 117 1.08 -14.88 6.85
C GLU A 117 1.48 -14.48 5.42
N ALA A 118 1.57 -15.47 4.53
CA ALA A 118 1.99 -15.25 3.14
C ALA A 118 1.13 -14.22 2.39
N ALA A 119 -0.18 -14.19 2.67
CA ALA A 119 -1.10 -13.22 2.06
C ALA A 119 -0.76 -11.77 2.46
N VAL A 120 -0.45 -11.55 3.74
CA VAL A 120 -0.05 -10.23 4.27
C VAL A 120 1.28 -9.80 3.67
N HIS A 121 2.27 -10.70 3.60
CA HIS A 121 3.56 -10.42 2.96
C HIS A 121 3.39 -10.01 1.50
N GLN A 122 2.56 -10.73 0.74
CA GLN A 122 2.27 -10.39 -0.65
C GLN A 122 1.58 -9.02 -0.78
N GLN A 123 0.64 -8.71 0.12
CA GLN A 123 -0.02 -7.41 0.16
C GLN A 123 0.99 -6.29 0.44
N ILE A 124 1.88 -6.47 1.43
CA ILE A 124 2.92 -5.49 1.77
C ILE A 124 3.88 -5.28 0.59
N ALA A 125 4.38 -6.37 -0.02
CA ALA A 125 5.27 -6.28 -1.17
C ALA A 125 4.60 -5.54 -2.35
N SER A 126 3.31 -5.80 -2.59
CA SER A 126 2.52 -5.09 -3.61
C SER A 126 2.36 -3.61 -3.25
N THR A 127 2.12 -3.28 -1.97
CA THR A 127 2.01 -1.89 -1.50
C THR A 127 3.33 -1.14 -1.69
N LEU A 128 4.47 -1.75 -1.35
CA LEU A 128 5.79 -1.17 -1.58
C LEU A 128 6.07 -0.95 -3.08
N ALA A 129 5.60 -1.85 -3.93
CA ALA A 129 5.73 -1.73 -5.39
C ALA A 129 4.80 -0.66 -6.01
N GLU A 130 3.74 -0.26 -5.33
CA GLU A 130 2.82 0.77 -5.80
C GLU A 130 3.27 2.20 -5.47
N GLY A 131 4.16 2.36 -4.48
CA GLY A 131 4.62 3.68 -4.04
C GLY A 131 6.02 4.04 -4.53
N GLU A 132 6.35 5.32 -4.39
CA GLU A 132 7.67 5.85 -4.69
C GLU A 132 8.58 5.75 -3.47
N LEU A 133 9.63 4.94 -3.56
CA LEU A 133 10.63 4.74 -2.51
C LEU A 133 11.78 5.74 -2.70
N SER A 134 12.30 6.27 -1.58
CA SER A 134 13.54 7.05 -1.59
C SER A 134 14.76 6.14 -1.81
N GLU A 135 15.89 6.72 -2.22
CA GLU A 135 17.15 5.97 -2.38
C GLU A 135 17.54 5.23 -1.09
N GLN A 136 17.36 5.86 0.06
CA GLN A 136 17.64 5.24 1.36
C GLN A 136 16.74 4.03 1.63
N GLN A 137 15.45 4.12 1.31
CA GLN A 137 14.49 3.03 1.44
C GLN A 137 14.81 1.87 0.47
N LEU A 138 15.21 2.20 -0.76
CA LEU A 138 15.66 1.21 -1.73
C LEU A 138 16.94 0.49 -1.27
N LEU A 139 17.93 1.23 -0.78
CA LEU A 139 19.14 0.63 -0.22
C LEU A 139 18.81 -0.32 0.94
N HIS A 140 17.95 0.11 1.86
CA HIS A 140 17.52 -0.71 2.99
C HIS A 140 16.86 -2.03 2.52
N LEU A 141 15.96 -1.97 1.53
CA LEU A 141 15.37 -3.18 0.94
C LEU A 141 16.43 -4.06 0.28
N ALA A 142 17.34 -3.48 -0.52
CA ALA A 142 18.34 -4.23 -1.26
C ALA A 142 19.34 -4.93 -0.35
N THR A 143 19.81 -4.26 0.73
CA THR A 143 20.85 -4.81 1.60
C THR A 143 20.33 -5.82 2.61
N ASP A 144 19.17 -5.56 3.20
CA ASP A 144 18.76 -6.27 4.40
C ASP A 144 17.63 -7.28 4.16
N PHE A 145 16.79 -7.05 3.15
CA PHE A 145 15.61 -7.87 2.89
C PHE A 145 15.74 -8.75 1.63
N LEU A 146 16.07 -8.20 0.47
CA LEU A 146 16.08 -8.94 -0.80
C LEU A 146 16.95 -10.19 -0.80
N PRO A 147 18.15 -10.24 -0.14
CA PRO A 147 18.97 -11.45 -0.09
C PRO A 147 18.25 -12.66 0.53
N LYS A 148 17.24 -12.41 1.37
CA LYS A 148 16.48 -13.43 2.11
C LYS A 148 15.05 -13.59 1.60
N ALA A 149 14.63 -12.78 0.63
CA ALA A 149 13.27 -12.80 0.11
C ALA A 149 12.97 -14.11 -0.62
N ASP A 150 11.79 -14.64 -0.37
CA ASP A 150 11.33 -15.85 -1.03
C ASP A 150 10.91 -15.61 -2.50
N ALA A 151 10.63 -16.72 -3.20
CA ALA A 151 10.28 -16.71 -4.61
C ALA A 151 8.93 -16.03 -4.93
N PHE A 152 8.07 -15.75 -3.95
CA PHE A 152 6.79 -15.06 -4.14
C PHE A 152 6.92 -13.55 -3.92
N ILE A 153 7.81 -13.13 -3.05
CA ILE A 153 8.02 -11.73 -2.67
C ILE A 153 9.05 -11.05 -3.57
N LEU A 154 10.15 -11.72 -3.87
CA LEU A 154 11.24 -11.16 -4.63
C LEU A 154 10.80 -10.61 -6.01
N PRO A 155 9.99 -11.31 -6.84
CA PRO A 155 9.53 -10.78 -8.12
C PRO A 155 8.61 -9.56 -8.01
N ARG A 156 7.98 -9.35 -6.86
CA ARG A 156 7.13 -8.18 -6.62
C ARG A 156 7.94 -6.93 -6.26
N LEU A 157 9.08 -7.12 -5.57
CA LEU A 157 9.92 -6.01 -5.11
C LEU A 157 11.00 -5.61 -6.12
N VAL A 158 11.54 -6.54 -6.91
CA VAL A 158 12.58 -6.22 -7.89
C VAL A 158 12.18 -5.09 -8.86
N PRO A 159 10.92 -4.98 -9.35
CA PRO A 159 10.51 -3.90 -10.24
C PRO A 159 10.65 -2.49 -9.67
N VAL A 160 10.63 -2.32 -8.33
CA VAL A 160 10.74 -0.98 -7.71
C VAL A 160 12.13 -0.34 -7.95
N PHE A 161 13.11 -1.16 -8.32
CA PHE A 161 14.47 -0.73 -8.64
C PHE A 161 14.62 -0.32 -10.11
N GLY A 162 13.63 -0.58 -10.95
CA GLY A 162 13.61 -0.13 -12.34
C GLY A 162 13.49 1.39 -12.42
N GLY A 163 14.26 2.02 -13.32
CA GLY A 163 14.24 3.48 -13.47
C GLY A 163 15.11 4.24 -12.48
N VAL A 164 15.86 3.57 -11.61
CA VAL A 164 16.83 4.17 -10.70
C VAL A 164 18.19 4.31 -11.40
N HIS A 165 18.87 5.43 -11.18
CA HIS A 165 20.16 5.72 -11.83
C HIS A 165 21.36 5.64 -10.87
N SER A 166 21.13 5.35 -9.58
CA SER A 166 22.16 5.31 -8.55
C SER A 166 23.07 4.09 -8.69
N VAL A 167 24.38 4.31 -8.83
CA VAL A 167 25.39 3.24 -8.85
C VAL A 167 25.38 2.42 -7.57
N GLU A 168 25.17 3.06 -6.43
CA GLU A 168 25.15 2.42 -5.12
C GLU A 168 23.97 1.45 -5.01
N ILE A 169 22.78 1.89 -5.39
CA ILE A 169 21.58 1.05 -5.40
C ILE A 169 21.76 -0.11 -6.39
N GLY A 170 22.30 0.14 -7.59
CA GLY A 170 22.57 -0.91 -8.57
C GLY A 170 23.51 -1.99 -8.05
N LYS A 171 24.60 -1.61 -7.38
CA LYS A 171 25.52 -2.56 -6.73
C LYS A 171 24.83 -3.37 -5.62
N ALA A 172 24.06 -2.69 -4.76
CA ALA A 172 23.33 -3.34 -3.68
C ALA A 172 22.31 -4.34 -4.23
N LEU A 173 21.54 -3.96 -5.26
CA LEU A 173 20.58 -4.85 -5.92
C LEU A 173 21.28 -6.06 -6.55
N THR A 174 22.38 -5.86 -7.29
CA THR A 174 23.15 -6.95 -7.89
C THR A 174 23.65 -7.92 -6.84
N ALA A 175 24.23 -7.42 -5.75
CA ALA A 175 24.71 -8.25 -4.63
C ALA A 175 23.56 -9.02 -3.98
N ALA A 176 22.41 -8.38 -3.77
CA ALA A 176 21.22 -9.01 -3.21
C ALA A 176 20.70 -10.16 -4.07
N LEU A 177 20.60 -9.94 -5.38
CA LEU A 177 20.12 -10.95 -6.34
C LEU A 177 21.06 -12.16 -6.41
N ILE A 178 22.38 -11.93 -6.44
CA ILE A 178 23.39 -13.01 -6.42
C ILE A 178 23.28 -13.87 -5.15
N GLN A 179 23.00 -13.25 -4.00
CA GLN A 179 22.84 -13.95 -2.73
C GLN A 179 21.48 -14.64 -2.58
N SER A 180 20.47 -14.21 -3.35
CA SER A 180 19.12 -14.72 -3.21
C SER A 180 18.98 -16.14 -3.76
N PRO A 181 18.45 -17.10 -2.98
CA PRO A 181 18.14 -18.44 -3.48
C PRO A 181 17.06 -18.44 -4.57
N SER A 182 16.34 -17.34 -4.72
CA SER A 182 15.23 -17.18 -5.66
C SER A 182 15.65 -16.52 -6.99
N LEU A 183 16.95 -16.26 -7.21
CA LEU A 183 17.46 -15.64 -8.46
C LEU A 183 17.03 -16.40 -9.72
N ASN A 184 17.04 -17.74 -9.67
CA ASN A 184 16.66 -18.59 -10.80
C ASN A 184 15.19 -18.41 -11.25
N GLY A 185 14.37 -17.70 -10.50
CA GLY A 185 13.00 -17.33 -10.89
C GLY A 185 12.92 -16.19 -11.90
N PHE A 186 14.02 -15.55 -12.26
CA PHE A 186 14.08 -14.46 -13.24
C PHE A 186 14.72 -14.90 -14.54
N THR A 187 14.17 -14.39 -15.67
CA THR A 187 14.85 -14.54 -16.96
C THR A 187 15.91 -13.45 -17.13
N PRO A 188 16.98 -13.72 -17.92
CA PRO A 188 18.00 -12.71 -18.22
C PRO A 188 17.41 -11.44 -18.83
N GLU A 189 16.44 -11.57 -19.73
CA GLU A 189 15.77 -10.44 -20.39
C GLU A 189 15.01 -9.57 -19.39
N TYR A 190 14.38 -10.17 -18.38
CA TYR A 190 13.70 -9.43 -17.34
C TYR A 190 14.70 -8.63 -16.50
N LEU A 191 15.78 -9.24 -16.06
CA LEU A 191 16.82 -8.55 -15.29
C LEU A 191 17.47 -7.45 -16.12
N GLN A 192 17.77 -7.70 -17.41
CA GLN A 192 18.30 -6.67 -18.31
C GLN A 192 17.39 -5.43 -18.35
N LYS A 193 16.08 -5.61 -18.38
CA LYS A 193 15.10 -4.51 -18.32
C LYS A 193 15.15 -3.74 -16.99
N VAL A 194 15.27 -4.44 -15.87
CA VAL A 194 15.38 -3.81 -14.54
C VAL A 194 16.66 -2.93 -14.47
N PHE A 195 17.77 -3.43 -15.04
CA PHE A 195 19.06 -2.74 -15.03
C PHE A 195 19.24 -1.74 -16.17
N GLU A 196 18.27 -1.58 -17.07
CA GLU A 196 18.41 -0.75 -18.29
C GLU A 196 18.84 0.68 -18.02
N GLN A 197 18.34 1.28 -16.93
CA GLN A 197 18.60 2.67 -16.55
C GLN A 197 19.87 2.85 -15.71
N TYR A 198 20.50 1.77 -15.27
CA TYR A 198 21.73 1.85 -14.48
C TYR A 198 22.95 2.15 -15.36
N PRO A 199 24.00 2.78 -14.81
CA PRO A 199 25.27 2.99 -15.52
C PRO A 199 25.89 1.69 -16.04
N ALA A 200 26.64 1.78 -17.15
CA ALA A 200 27.20 0.61 -17.85
C ALA A 200 28.05 -0.34 -16.99
N GLY A 201 28.66 0.15 -15.91
CA GLY A 201 29.43 -0.69 -14.97
C GLY A 201 28.59 -1.53 -13.99
N ILE A 202 27.26 -1.44 -14.06
CA ILE A 202 26.31 -2.21 -13.24
C ILE A 202 25.55 -3.24 -14.08
N LYS A 203 25.42 -3.04 -15.38
CA LYS A 203 24.71 -3.91 -16.35
C LYS A 203 25.37 -5.26 -16.54
#